data_fa997ac59f616d0dd0b203efd1f1dafc
#
_entry.id   fa997ac59f616d0dd0b203efd1f1dafc
#
_cell.length_a   1.000
_cell.length_b   1.000
_cell.length_c   1.000
_cell.angle_alpha   90.00
_cell.angle_beta   90.00
_cell.angle_gamma   90.00
#
_symmetry.space_group_name_H-M   'P 1'
#
loop_
_entity.id
_entity.type
_entity.pdbx_description
1 polymer ?
#
loop_
_entity_poly.entity_id
_entity_poly.type
_entity_poly.pdbx_seq_one_letter_code
_entity_poly.pdbx_strand_id
1 'polypeptide(L)'
;MIGEIITEHRERMLNLKKYYPFFKLIDTSFSQFKEGRYEALDMGYIVMAVLRFFIEENNFKEKEVTYKEYQEFFNNIIRHDFDMKLTEEESGEVADYVFDKMKNEGKPFEYAYYDPVEKKKRVSRVKLIESTIKDNTVWYSISADAVEFYLDTKEIKDESRISVSQLLLEKMINSNNFKGGVEVIERINEEVGRLKVKKNEVMDMLSKDVKTGLEHYEDFVNTGMKWFVDEEKLFKKNKELIDKAIERLESNSSATESYYRTLKEIHYLEDQLKIAMNKHAELLRDCTDMQNKTDEAVKKAKLSRLRPHMDFTATLSDMIRTDDASLLAFIIAVSYTHLRAHETGR
;
A
#
# COMPACT_ATOMS: atom_id res chain seq x y z
N MET A 1 5.30 24.77 21.07
CA MET A 1 3.93 24.92 20.47
C MET A 1 3.90 25.78 19.21
N ILE A 2 4.21 27.08 19.21
CA ILE A 2 4.20 27.88 17.94
C ILE A 2 5.25 27.40 16.95
N GLY A 3 6.44 27.05 17.39
CA GLY A 3 7.51 26.55 16.50
C GLY A 3 7.17 25.20 15.84
N GLU A 4 6.54 24.28 16.57
CA GLU A 4 6.06 23.00 16.04
C GLU A 4 4.96 23.20 15.00
N ILE A 5 3.99 24.08 15.27
CA ILE A 5 2.93 24.43 14.33
C ILE A 5 3.51 25.01 13.03
N ILE A 6 4.53 25.85 13.11
CA ILE A 6 5.18 26.47 11.94
C ILE A 6 5.87 25.38 11.08
N THR A 7 6.60 24.45 11.71
CA THR A 7 7.29 23.37 10.99
C THR A 7 6.28 22.42 10.35
N GLU A 8 5.28 21.96 11.09
CA GLU A 8 4.21 21.10 10.59
C GLU A 8 3.44 21.76 9.44
N HIS A 9 3.15 23.08 9.54
CA HIS A 9 2.48 23.80 8.47
C HIS A 9 3.32 23.89 7.20
N ARG A 10 4.63 24.07 7.32
CA ARG A 10 5.56 24.00 6.18
C ARG A 10 5.46 22.65 5.46
N GLU A 11 5.50 21.55 6.21
CA GLU A 11 5.42 20.20 5.65
C GLU A 11 4.08 19.95 4.95
N ARG A 12 2.97 20.40 5.55
CA ARG A 12 1.64 20.33 4.93
C ARG A 12 1.59 21.08 3.61
N MET A 13 2.14 22.29 3.54
CA MET A 13 2.20 23.07 2.30
C MET A 13 3.06 22.37 1.23
N LEU A 14 4.16 21.74 1.62
CA LEU A 14 4.97 20.95 0.69
C LEU A 14 4.25 19.69 0.20
N ASN A 15 3.48 19.02 1.04
CA ASN A 15 2.68 17.87 0.64
C ASN A 15 1.57 18.21 -0.35
N LEU A 16 1.06 19.44 -0.35
CA LEU A 16 0.06 19.89 -1.32
C LEU A 16 0.62 20.06 -2.74
N LYS A 17 1.92 20.17 -2.92
CA LYS A 17 2.55 20.39 -4.24
C LYS A 17 2.18 19.32 -5.26
N LYS A 18 2.06 18.04 -4.83
CA LYS A 18 1.76 16.90 -5.70
C LYS A 18 0.36 16.93 -6.31
N TYR A 19 -0.59 17.62 -5.65
CA TYR A 19 -1.97 17.78 -6.15
C TYR A 19 -2.09 18.96 -7.15
N TYR A 20 -1.18 19.91 -7.09
CA TYR A 20 -1.24 21.13 -7.88
C TYR A 20 -1.32 20.92 -9.41
N PRO A 21 -0.52 20.02 -10.02
CA PRO A 21 -0.62 19.75 -11.44
C PRO A 21 -2.00 19.26 -11.87
N PHE A 22 -2.62 18.35 -11.09
CA PHE A 22 -3.95 17.85 -11.39
C PHE A 22 -5.00 18.96 -11.38
N PHE A 23 -5.06 19.76 -10.32
CA PHE A 23 -6.02 20.87 -10.24
C PHE A 23 -5.79 21.90 -11.33
N LYS A 24 -4.54 22.18 -11.69
CA LYS A 24 -4.24 23.08 -12.81
C LYS A 24 -4.68 22.52 -14.16
N LEU A 25 -4.63 21.20 -14.34
CA LEU A 25 -5.06 20.53 -15.57
C LEU A 25 -6.58 20.50 -15.72
N ILE A 26 -7.32 20.22 -14.63
CA ILE A 26 -8.80 20.21 -14.70
C ILE A 26 -9.40 21.58 -14.99
N ASP A 27 -8.68 22.66 -14.64
CA ASP A 27 -9.08 24.02 -15.05
C ASP A 27 -8.87 24.26 -16.55
N THR A 28 -8.16 23.36 -17.24
CA THR A 28 -7.92 23.42 -18.69
C THR A 28 -9.11 22.81 -19.43
N SER A 29 -10.02 23.64 -19.85
CA SER A 29 -11.20 23.23 -20.61
C SER A 29 -10.86 22.89 -22.06
N PHE A 30 -11.48 21.83 -22.59
CA PHE A 30 -11.51 21.58 -24.04
C PHE A 30 -12.36 22.57 -24.82
N SER A 31 -13.08 23.47 -24.16
CA SER A 31 -13.97 24.45 -24.81
C SER A 31 -13.24 25.40 -25.77
N GLN A 32 -11.96 25.68 -25.51
CA GLN A 32 -11.13 26.53 -26.40
C GLN A 32 -10.32 25.71 -27.42
N PHE A 33 -10.25 24.39 -27.25
CA PHE A 33 -9.51 23.52 -28.15
C PHE A 33 -10.40 23.17 -29.36
N LYS A 34 -9.94 23.50 -30.58
CA LYS A 34 -10.68 23.27 -31.83
C LYS A 34 -12.14 23.74 -31.76
N GLU A 35 -12.33 24.99 -31.30
CA GLU A 35 -13.64 25.66 -31.22
C GLU A 35 -14.69 24.90 -30.36
N GLY A 36 -14.23 24.19 -29.33
CA GLY A 36 -15.12 23.44 -28.41
C GLY A 36 -15.59 22.09 -28.92
N ARG A 37 -15.07 21.59 -30.04
CA ARG A 37 -15.45 20.29 -30.61
C ARG A 37 -15.33 19.13 -29.62
N TYR A 38 -14.43 19.23 -28.67
CA TYR A 38 -14.11 18.19 -27.66
C TYR A 38 -14.57 18.57 -26.26
N GLU A 39 -15.52 19.49 -26.12
CA GLU A 39 -16.03 19.97 -24.83
C GLU A 39 -16.61 18.84 -23.95
N ALA A 40 -17.09 17.76 -24.58
CA ALA A 40 -17.61 16.58 -23.87
C ALA A 40 -16.52 15.77 -23.15
N LEU A 41 -15.23 16.02 -23.43
CA LEU A 41 -14.13 15.33 -22.76
C LEU A 41 -13.85 15.94 -21.40
N ASP A 42 -13.64 15.08 -20.40
CA ASP A 42 -13.24 15.47 -19.04
C ASP A 42 -11.74 15.29 -18.87
N MET A 43 -11.02 16.43 -18.69
CA MET A 43 -9.57 16.43 -18.53
C MET A 43 -9.15 15.71 -17.26
N GLY A 44 -9.90 15.84 -16.17
CA GLY A 44 -9.58 15.18 -14.89
C GLY A 44 -9.66 13.66 -15.01
N TYR A 45 -10.73 13.15 -15.64
CA TYR A 45 -10.90 11.72 -15.92
C TYR A 45 -9.75 11.18 -16.78
N ILE A 46 -9.44 11.88 -17.87
CA ILE A 46 -8.38 11.48 -18.80
C ILE A 46 -7.00 11.47 -18.10
N VAL A 47 -6.68 12.50 -17.34
CA VAL A 47 -5.42 12.57 -16.59
C VAL A 47 -5.29 11.38 -15.62
N MET A 48 -6.34 11.07 -14.86
CA MET A 48 -6.33 9.93 -13.94
C MET A 48 -6.20 8.59 -14.67
N ALA A 49 -6.87 8.42 -15.80
CA ALA A 49 -6.74 7.21 -16.61
C ALA A 49 -5.34 7.05 -17.21
N VAL A 50 -4.72 8.15 -17.66
CA VAL A 50 -3.34 8.13 -18.16
C VAL A 50 -2.34 7.84 -17.05
N LEU A 51 -2.50 8.42 -15.85
CA LEU A 51 -1.65 8.07 -14.70
C LEU A 51 -1.76 6.59 -14.35
N ARG A 52 -2.98 6.04 -14.37
CA ARG A 52 -3.21 4.61 -14.17
C ARG A 52 -2.52 3.74 -15.21
N PHE A 53 -2.52 4.16 -16.48
CA PHE A 53 -1.86 3.43 -17.56
C PHE A 53 -0.36 3.25 -17.35
N PHE A 54 0.31 4.26 -16.76
CA PHE A 54 1.72 4.18 -16.40
C PHE A 54 1.98 3.31 -15.16
N ILE A 55 0.92 2.98 -14.38
CA ILE A 55 1.01 2.15 -13.18
C ILE A 55 0.31 0.83 -13.47
N GLU A 56 1.05 -0.28 -13.59
CA GLU A 56 0.45 -1.60 -13.72
C GLU A 56 -0.31 -1.97 -12.43
N GLU A 57 -1.62 -2.21 -12.54
CA GLU A 57 -2.50 -2.40 -11.39
C GLU A 57 -2.14 -3.57 -10.48
N ASN A 58 -1.64 -4.67 -11.03
CA ASN A 58 -1.48 -5.91 -10.27
C ASN A 58 -0.20 -5.97 -9.42
N ASN A 59 0.78 -5.11 -9.66
CA ASN A 59 2.05 -5.11 -8.93
C ASN A 59 2.58 -3.70 -8.67
N PHE A 60 1.85 -2.64 -8.94
CA PHE A 60 2.33 -1.25 -8.87
C PHE A 60 3.69 -1.04 -9.54
N LYS A 61 3.92 -1.76 -10.63
CA LYS A 61 5.12 -1.56 -11.42
C LYS A 61 4.96 -0.31 -12.27
N GLU A 62 5.92 0.58 -12.13
CA GLU A 62 6.06 1.64 -13.10
C GLU A 62 6.34 1.05 -14.47
N LYS A 63 5.55 1.49 -15.44
CA LYS A 63 5.71 1.13 -16.84
C LYS A 63 6.39 2.28 -17.56
N GLU A 64 7.50 2.01 -18.21
CA GLU A 64 8.04 2.91 -19.23
C GLU A 64 7.31 2.64 -20.54
N VAL A 65 6.77 3.67 -21.16
CA VAL A 65 5.98 3.56 -22.39
C VAL A 65 6.51 4.48 -23.47
N THR A 66 6.35 4.05 -24.71
CA THR A 66 6.58 4.89 -25.88
C THR A 66 5.37 5.79 -26.13
N TYR A 67 5.58 6.86 -26.90
CA TYR A 67 4.48 7.74 -27.31
C TYR A 67 3.39 6.99 -28.09
N LYS A 68 3.77 6.00 -28.91
CA LYS A 68 2.85 5.19 -29.68
C LYS A 68 1.93 4.34 -28.76
N GLU A 69 2.47 3.69 -27.74
CA GLU A 69 1.69 2.94 -26.76
C GLU A 69 0.71 3.83 -25.99
N TYR A 70 1.14 5.06 -25.67
CA TYR A 70 0.26 6.07 -25.07
C TYR A 70 -0.91 6.43 -26.02
N GLN A 71 -0.64 6.70 -27.30
CA GLN A 71 -1.70 6.99 -28.29
C GLN A 71 -2.68 5.85 -28.44
N GLU A 72 -2.22 4.61 -28.52
CA GLU A 72 -3.10 3.43 -28.61
C GLU A 72 -4.00 3.32 -27.38
N PHE A 73 -3.45 3.54 -26.19
CA PHE A 73 -4.22 3.57 -24.94
C PHE A 73 -5.25 4.71 -24.94
N PHE A 74 -4.82 5.92 -25.31
CA PHE A 74 -5.68 7.09 -25.36
C PHE A 74 -6.86 6.91 -26.32
N ASN A 75 -6.62 6.35 -27.50
CA ASN A 75 -7.66 6.03 -28.48
C ASN A 75 -8.70 5.06 -27.92
N ASN A 76 -8.26 4.10 -27.11
CA ASN A 76 -9.18 3.17 -26.44
C ASN A 76 -10.06 3.88 -25.42
N ILE A 77 -9.53 4.79 -24.60
CA ILE A 77 -10.33 5.59 -23.66
C ILE A 77 -11.39 6.41 -24.39
N ILE A 78 -10.98 7.17 -25.42
CA ILE A 78 -11.91 8.02 -26.17
C ILE A 78 -13.04 7.21 -26.77
N ARG A 79 -12.74 6.03 -27.27
CA ARG A 79 -13.72 5.15 -27.93
C ARG A 79 -14.64 4.42 -26.95
N HIS A 80 -14.10 3.95 -25.81
CA HIS A 80 -14.85 3.14 -24.86
C HIS A 80 -15.53 3.94 -23.77
N ASP A 81 -14.84 4.97 -23.24
CA ASP A 81 -15.32 5.65 -22.03
C ASP A 81 -16.13 6.91 -22.39
N PHE A 82 -15.82 7.54 -23.53
CA PHE A 82 -16.55 8.72 -24.02
C PHE A 82 -17.49 8.43 -25.20
N ASP A 83 -17.51 7.18 -25.71
CA ASP A 83 -18.31 6.75 -26.89
C ASP A 83 -18.12 7.68 -28.10
N MET A 84 -16.93 8.29 -28.24
CA MET A 84 -16.63 9.19 -29.35
C MET A 84 -15.94 8.44 -30.48
N LYS A 85 -16.47 8.62 -31.71
CA LYS A 85 -15.87 8.09 -32.93
C LYS A 85 -15.05 9.19 -33.60
N LEU A 86 -13.76 9.20 -33.33
CA LEU A 86 -12.79 10.09 -33.94
C LEU A 86 -12.06 9.36 -35.08
N THR A 87 -11.64 10.10 -36.08
CA THR A 87 -10.65 9.61 -37.06
C THR A 87 -9.29 9.43 -36.40
N GLU A 88 -8.37 8.71 -37.02
CA GLU A 88 -7.01 8.55 -36.47
C GLU A 88 -6.29 9.89 -36.32
N GLU A 89 -6.49 10.80 -37.26
CA GLU A 89 -5.91 12.14 -37.23
C GLU A 89 -6.46 12.97 -36.06
N GLU A 90 -7.79 13.02 -35.91
CA GLU A 90 -8.47 13.72 -34.83
C GLU A 90 -8.07 13.18 -33.45
N SER A 91 -8.02 11.84 -33.32
CA SER A 91 -7.61 11.21 -32.08
C SER A 91 -6.15 11.49 -31.75
N GLY A 92 -5.27 11.52 -32.77
CA GLY A 92 -3.87 11.92 -32.61
C GLY A 92 -3.74 13.36 -32.10
N GLU A 93 -4.47 14.32 -32.69
CA GLU A 93 -4.44 15.71 -32.27
C GLU A 93 -4.88 15.91 -30.80
N VAL A 94 -5.93 15.19 -30.37
CA VAL A 94 -6.41 15.26 -28.98
C VAL A 94 -5.41 14.60 -28.02
N ALA A 95 -4.82 13.46 -28.42
CA ALA A 95 -3.78 12.78 -27.66
C ALA A 95 -2.55 13.66 -27.46
N ASP A 96 -2.09 14.33 -28.55
CA ASP A 96 -0.99 15.29 -28.49
C ASP A 96 -1.28 16.44 -27.51
N TYR A 97 -2.48 17.01 -27.64
CA TYR A 97 -2.91 18.12 -26.78
C TYR A 97 -2.89 17.74 -25.31
N VAL A 98 -3.47 16.60 -24.94
CA VAL A 98 -3.52 16.12 -23.56
C VAL A 98 -2.11 15.83 -23.05
N PHE A 99 -1.30 15.14 -23.85
CA PHE A 99 0.06 14.79 -23.49
C PHE A 99 0.95 16.01 -23.24
N ASP A 100 0.87 17.01 -24.11
CA ASP A 100 1.59 18.26 -23.95
C ASP A 100 1.15 19.04 -22.71
N LYS A 101 -0.16 19.03 -22.40
CA LYS A 101 -0.68 19.64 -21.15
C LYS A 101 -0.17 18.89 -19.93
N MET A 102 -0.16 17.55 -19.93
CA MET A 102 0.38 16.75 -18.83
C MET A 102 1.88 16.93 -18.64
N LYS A 103 2.64 17.14 -19.73
CA LYS A 103 4.06 17.48 -19.68
C LYS A 103 4.31 18.97 -19.37
N ASN A 104 3.26 19.79 -19.34
CA ASN A 104 3.35 21.25 -19.20
C ASN A 104 4.35 21.86 -20.20
N GLU A 105 4.24 21.48 -21.48
CA GLU A 105 5.12 21.92 -22.56
C GLU A 105 6.62 21.64 -22.28
N GLY A 106 6.89 20.54 -21.57
CA GLY A 106 8.25 20.15 -21.18
C GLY A 106 8.81 20.85 -19.93
N LYS A 107 8.07 21.79 -19.35
CA LYS A 107 8.46 22.52 -18.14
C LYS A 107 7.83 21.89 -16.89
N PRO A 108 8.45 21.98 -15.72
CA PRO A 108 7.80 21.59 -14.49
C PRO A 108 6.62 22.54 -14.16
N PHE A 109 5.61 22.00 -13.51
CA PHE A 109 4.58 22.82 -12.84
C PHE A 109 5.21 23.54 -11.65
N GLU A 110 4.99 24.82 -11.52
CA GLU A 110 5.55 25.68 -10.48
C GLU A 110 4.48 25.97 -9.42
N TYR A 111 4.60 25.30 -8.26
CA TYR A 111 3.75 25.50 -7.11
C TYR A 111 4.38 26.56 -6.19
N ALA A 112 3.78 27.74 -6.13
CA ALA A 112 4.22 28.82 -5.27
C ALA A 112 3.55 28.72 -3.90
N TYR A 113 4.33 28.74 -2.81
CA TYR A 113 3.84 28.72 -1.43
C TYR A 113 4.66 29.64 -0.52
N TYR A 114 4.08 30.03 0.61
CA TYR A 114 4.79 30.79 1.63
C TYR A 114 5.46 29.83 2.61
N ASP A 115 6.77 29.94 2.77
CA ASP A 115 7.55 29.20 3.76
C ASP A 115 7.57 29.99 5.08
N PRO A 116 6.87 29.50 6.14
CA PRO A 116 6.80 30.23 7.41
C PRO A 116 8.11 30.18 8.19
N VAL A 117 8.99 29.21 7.93
CA VAL A 117 10.30 29.09 8.57
C VAL A 117 11.25 30.15 8.01
N GLU A 118 11.32 30.25 6.68
CA GLU A 118 12.18 31.24 6.01
C GLU A 118 11.52 32.61 5.79
N LYS A 119 10.22 32.72 6.13
CA LYS A 119 9.42 33.94 6.02
C LYS A 119 9.42 34.55 4.61
N LYS A 120 9.43 33.70 3.57
CA LYS A 120 9.44 34.13 2.17
C LYS A 120 8.62 33.19 1.29
N LYS A 121 8.23 33.71 0.10
CA LYS A 121 7.63 32.90 -0.95
C LYS A 121 8.68 31.96 -1.55
N ARG A 122 8.34 30.69 -1.71
CA ARG A 122 9.12 29.68 -2.41
C ARG A 122 8.32 29.09 -3.55
N VAL A 123 9.02 28.51 -4.50
CA VAL A 123 8.43 27.78 -5.62
C VAL A 123 8.96 26.35 -5.58
N SER A 124 8.06 25.39 -5.52
CA SER A 124 8.37 23.98 -5.70
C SER A 124 8.02 23.54 -7.12
N ARG A 125 8.86 22.73 -7.72
CA ARG A 125 8.70 22.27 -9.09
C ARG A 125 8.27 20.81 -9.09
N VAL A 126 7.20 20.51 -9.85
CA VAL A 126 6.59 19.17 -9.94
C VAL A 126 6.47 18.81 -11.41
N LYS A 127 6.82 17.57 -11.76
CA LYS A 127 6.53 17.01 -13.07
C LYS A 127 5.54 15.85 -12.89
N LEU A 128 4.64 15.65 -13.84
CA LEU A 128 3.80 14.44 -13.88
C LEU A 128 4.48 13.35 -14.70
N ILE A 129 5.03 13.71 -15.85
CA ILE A 129 5.68 12.79 -16.80
C ILE A 129 7.16 13.14 -16.90
N GLU A 130 7.99 12.12 -16.84
CA GLU A 130 9.42 12.16 -17.09
C GLU A 130 9.73 11.49 -18.43
N SER A 131 10.86 11.84 -19.04
CA SER A 131 11.29 11.22 -20.30
C SER A 131 12.77 10.84 -20.24
N THR A 132 13.08 9.65 -20.76
CA THR A 132 14.43 9.13 -20.90
C THR A 132 14.66 8.70 -22.34
N ILE A 133 15.89 8.82 -22.83
CA ILE A 133 16.26 8.35 -24.18
C ILE A 133 17.04 7.05 -24.01
N LYS A 134 16.52 5.96 -24.59
CA LYS A 134 17.18 4.65 -24.65
C LYS A 134 17.15 4.16 -26.10
N ASP A 135 18.26 3.72 -26.61
CA ASP A 135 18.38 3.18 -27.97
C ASP A 135 17.77 4.08 -29.06
N ASN A 136 18.03 5.38 -28.97
CA ASN A 136 17.50 6.41 -29.87
C ASN A 136 15.97 6.55 -29.86
N THR A 137 15.29 5.97 -28.86
CA THR A 137 13.85 6.05 -28.63
C THR A 137 13.56 6.81 -27.34
N VAL A 138 12.54 7.65 -27.36
CA VAL A 138 12.08 8.39 -26.16
C VAL A 138 11.09 7.50 -25.42
N TRP A 139 11.40 7.22 -24.16
CA TRP A 139 10.55 6.51 -23.22
C TRP A 139 10.01 7.48 -22.20
N TYR A 140 8.77 7.29 -21.81
CA TYR A 140 8.07 8.12 -20.84
C TYR A 140 7.70 7.30 -19.63
N SER A 141 7.80 7.91 -18.46
CA SER A 141 7.40 7.36 -17.17
C SER A 141 6.76 8.44 -16.32
N ILE A 142 6.04 8.06 -15.27
CA ILE A 142 5.52 9.04 -14.32
C ILE A 142 6.55 9.39 -13.25
N SER A 143 6.47 10.62 -12.72
CA SER A 143 7.34 11.06 -11.64
C SER A 143 6.95 10.47 -10.29
N ALA A 144 7.84 10.55 -9.30
CA ALA A 144 7.55 10.14 -7.92
C ALA A 144 6.37 10.93 -7.33
N ASP A 145 6.30 12.26 -7.57
CA ASP A 145 5.18 13.10 -7.12
C ASP A 145 3.84 12.66 -7.74
N ALA A 146 3.84 12.24 -9.02
CA ALA A 146 2.64 11.74 -9.70
C ALA A 146 2.20 10.37 -9.18
N VAL A 147 3.14 9.47 -8.88
CA VAL A 147 2.85 8.19 -8.22
C VAL A 147 2.23 8.45 -6.85
N GLU A 148 2.84 9.31 -6.04
CA GLU A 148 2.34 9.63 -4.70
C GLU A 148 0.93 10.26 -4.77
N PHE A 149 0.69 11.20 -5.70
CA PHE A 149 -0.63 11.79 -5.94
C PHE A 149 -1.66 10.71 -6.30
N TYR A 150 -1.36 9.85 -7.28
CA TYR A 150 -2.28 8.81 -7.72
C TYR A 150 -2.64 7.84 -6.59
N LEU A 151 -1.66 7.42 -5.80
CA LEU A 151 -1.86 6.51 -4.68
C LEU A 151 -2.66 7.13 -3.54
N ASP A 152 -2.47 8.43 -3.27
CA ASP A 152 -3.24 9.14 -2.23
C ASP A 152 -4.73 9.31 -2.61
N THR A 153 -5.05 9.32 -3.91
CA THR A 153 -6.44 9.43 -4.39
C THR A 153 -7.18 8.10 -4.46
N LYS A 154 -6.46 6.98 -4.36
CA LYS A 154 -7.05 5.65 -4.37
C LYS A 154 -7.54 5.27 -2.97
N GLU A 155 -8.79 4.83 -2.85
CA GLU A 155 -9.21 4.10 -1.66
C GLU A 155 -8.44 2.77 -1.61
N ILE A 156 -7.39 2.73 -0.78
CA ILE A 156 -6.54 1.55 -0.62
C ILE A 156 -7.30 0.53 0.25
N LYS A 157 -8.37 -0.05 -0.29
CA LYS A 157 -9.07 -1.18 0.35
C LYS A 157 -8.48 -2.52 -0.04
N ASP A 158 -7.91 -2.61 -1.24
CA ASP A 158 -7.51 -3.89 -1.86
C ASP A 158 -6.01 -4.12 -1.94
N GLU A 159 -5.18 -3.17 -1.47
CA GLU A 159 -3.73 -3.25 -1.61
C GLU A 159 -3.01 -2.91 -0.31
N SER A 160 -1.85 -3.52 -0.12
CA SER A 160 -1.02 -3.23 1.04
C SER A 160 -0.42 -1.83 0.98
N ARG A 161 -0.60 -1.05 2.03
CA ARG A 161 0.08 0.25 2.21
C ARG A 161 1.59 0.11 2.22
N ILE A 162 2.10 -1.03 2.67
CA ILE A 162 3.52 -1.37 2.67
C ILE A 162 4.01 -1.52 1.23
N SER A 163 3.30 -2.26 0.38
CA SER A 163 3.65 -2.44 -1.04
C SER A 163 3.68 -1.10 -1.78
N VAL A 164 2.69 -0.25 -1.55
CA VAL A 164 2.61 1.11 -2.11
C VAL A 164 3.80 1.97 -1.67
N SER A 165 4.12 1.96 -0.38
CA SER A 165 5.26 2.71 0.15
C SER A 165 6.59 2.19 -0.38
N GLN A 166 6.72 0.88 -0.61
CA GLN A 166 7.93 0.29 -1.20
C GLN A 166 8.13 0.70 -2.67
N LEU A 167 7.05 0.89 -3.43
CA LEU A 167 7.14 1.45 -4.78
C LEU A 167 7.66 2.90 -4.76
N LEU A 168 7.14 3.72 -3.83
CA LEU A 168 7.66 5.08 -3.61
C LEU A 168 9.13 5.07 -3.22
N LEU A 169 9.55 4.14 -2.36
CA LEU A 169 10.94 3.98 -1.98
C LEU A 169 11.83 3.68 -3.19
N GLU A 170 11.42 2.77 -4.05
CA GLU A 170 12.12 2.48 -5.31
C GLU A 170 12.32 3.74 -6.15
N LYS A 171 11.28 4.55 -6.29
CA LYS A 171 11.35 5.83 -7.01
C LYS A 171 12.31 6.81 -6.37
N MET A 172 12.27 6.95 -5.04
CA MET A 172 13.18 7.83 -4.32
C MET A 172 14.64 7.41 -4.47
N ILE A 173 14.94 6.11 -4.42
CA ILE A 173 16.29 5.59 -4.64
C ILE A 173 16.75 5.87 -6.07
N ASN A 174 15.92 5.55 -7.08
CA ASN A 174 16.25 5.75 -8.49
C ASN A 174 16.46 7.23 -8.85
N SER A 175 15.76 8.15 -8.17
CA SER A 175 15.94 9.59 -8.34
C SER A 175 17.06 10.19 -7.45
N ASN A 176 17.82 9.37 -6.73
CA ASN A 176 18.83 9.76 -5.75
C ASN A 176 18.29 10.69 -4.63
N ASN A 177 17.00 10.60 -4.33
CA ASN A 177 16.37 11.32 -3.22
C ASN A 177 16.37 10.45 -1.94
N PHE A 178 17.55 10.21 -1.38
CA PHE A 178 17.71 9.33 -0.22
C PHE A 178 17.02 9.87 1.04
N LYS A 179 16.96 11.19 1.19
CA LYS A 179 16.23 11.82 2.29
C LYS A 179 14.73 11.52 2.21
N GLY A 180 14.11 11.68 1.04
CA GLY A 180 12.71 11.29 0.82
C GLY A 180 12.51 9.78 1.02
N GLY A 181 13.51 8.96 0.66
CA GLY A 181 13.50 7.52 0.92
C GLY A 181 13.41 7.18 2.41
N VAL A 182 14.09 7.92 3.28
CA VAL A 182 14.00 7.74 4.75
C VAL A 182 12.58 7.99 5.24
N GLU A 183 11.93 9.08 4.81
CA GLU A 183 10.56 9.39 5.19
C GLU A 183 9.58 8.28 4.77
N VAL A 184 9.80 7.68 3.59
CA VAL A 184 9.01 6.54 3.12
C VAL A 184 9.23 5.29 3.98
N ILE A 185 10.48 4.98 4.37
CA ILE A 185 10.79 3.86 5.26
C ILE A 185 10.16 4.03 6.65
N GLU A 186 10.12 5.23 7.17
CA GLU A 186 9.44 5.53 8.44
C GLU A 186 7.95 5.21 8.35
N ARG A 187 7.27 5.58 7.25
CA ARG A 187 5.87 5.18 6.99
C ARG A 187 5.69 3.66 6.91
N ILE A 188 6.62 2.95 6.26
CA ILE A 188 6.60 1.47 6.22
C ILE A 188 6.71 0.90 7.63
N ASN A 189 7.64 1.41 8.45
CA ASN A 189 7.82 0.97 9.82
C ASN A 189 6.58 1.19 10.71
N GLU A 190 5.88 2.31 10.51
CA GLU A 190 4.63 2.61 11.19
C GLU A 190 3.52 1.63 10.78
N GLU A 191 3.39 1.33 9.48
CA GLU A 191 2.36 0.43 8.99
C GLU A 191 2.58 -1.01 9.43
N VAL A 192 3.84 -1.50 9.44
CA VAL A 192 4.19 -2.79 10.07
C VAL A 192 3.81 -2.81 11.55
N GLY A 193 4.04 -1.70 12.25
CA GLY A 193 3.62 -1.54 13.64
C GLY A 193 2.10 -1.63 13.83
N ARG A 194 1.32 -0.98 12.96
CA ARG A 194 -0.16 -1.06 12.96
C ARG A 194 -0.67 -2.48 12.71
N LEU A 195 -0.09 -3.19 11.74
CA LEU A 195 -0.45 -4.59 11.47
C LEU A 195 -0.15 -5.48 12.68
N LYS A 196 0.95 -5.24 13.40
CA LYS A 196 1.28 -5.98 14.64
C LYS A 196 0.25 -5.73 15.75
N VAL A 197 -0.22 -4.49 15.91
CA VAL A 197 -1.31 -4.16 16.85
C VAL A 197 -2.60 -4.86 16.43
N LYS A 198 -3.01 -4.73 15.16
CA LYS A 198 -4.24 -5.38 14.65
C LYS A 198 -4.19 -6.90 14.82
N LYS A 199 -3.04 -7.56 14.58
CA LYS A 199 -2.84 -8.98 14.87
C LYS A 199 -3.11 -9.32 16.34
N ASN A 200 -2.60 -8.51 17.28
CA ASN A 200 -2.82 -8.75 18.70
C ASN A 200 -4.29 -8.61 19.07
N GLU A 201 -5.00 -7.62 18.53
CA GLU A 201 -6.44 -7.42 18.72
C GLU A 201 -7.24 -8.64 18.24
N VAL A 202 -6.90 -9.19 17.06
CA VAL A 202 -7.52 -10.41 16.54
C VAL A 202 -7.29 -11.60 17.48
N MET A 203 -6.07 -11.75 18.01
CA MET A 203 -5.76 -12.80 18.98
C MET A 203 -6.55 -12.66 20.30
N ASP A 204 -6.70 -11.44 20.80
CA ASP A 204 -7.49 -11.17 21.99
C ASP A 204 -8.98 -11.50 21.75
N MET A 205 -9.52 -11.16 20.59
CA MET A 205 -10.89 -11.50 20.21
C MET A 205 -11.11 -13.01 20.09
N LEU A 206 -10.18 -13.73 19.41
CA LEU A 206 -10.22 -15.19 19.30
C LEU A 206 -10.22 -15.88 20.67
N SER A 207 -9.54 -15.31 21.66
CA SER A 207 -9.50 -15.87 23.01
C SER A 207 -10.80 -15.69 23.78
N LYS A 208 -11.59 -14.64 23.48
CA LYS A 208 -12.85 -14.29 24.14
C LYS A 208 -14.08 -14.91 23.46
N ASP A 209 -14.14 -14.79 22.15
CA ASP A 209 -15.22 -15.34 21.31
C ASP A 209 -14.65 -15.82 19.97
N VAL A 210 -14.63 -17.14 19.78
CA VAL A 210 -14.06 -17.76 18.58
C VAL A 210 -14.81 -17.35 17.32
N LYS A 211 -16.12 -17.10 17.37
CA LYS A 211 -16.91 -16.73 16.19
C LYS A 211 -16.54 -15.33 15.73
N THR A 212 -16.63 -14.35 16.60
CA THR A 212 -16.28 -12.96 16.31
C THR A 212 -14.79 -12.83 15.98
N GLY A 213 -13.93 -13.54 16.71
CA GLY A 213 -12.50 -13.58 16.44
C GLY A 213 -12.16 -14.15 15.05
N LEU A 214 -12.92 -15.12 14.55
CA LEU A 214 -12.72 -15.69 13.21
C LEU A 214 -13.08 -14.67 12.10
N GLU A 215 -14.16 -13.92 12.27
CA GLU A 215 -14.54 -12.86 11.32
C GLU A 215 -13.43 -11.79 11.22
N HIS A 216 -12.88 -11.36 12.36
CA HIS A 216 -11.75 -10.43 12.39
C HIS A 216 -10.44 -11.03 11.82
N TYR A 217 -10.22 -12.33 12.02
CA TYR A 217 -9.09 -13.03 11.44
C TYR A 217 -9.19 -13.07 9.91
N GLU A 218 -10.36 -13.40 9.35
CA GLU A 218 -10.58 -13.42 7.91
C GLU A 218 -10.37 -12.03 7.29
N ASP A 219 -10.87 -10.96 7.94
CA ASP A 219 -10.60 -9.59 7.52
C ASP A 219 -9.10 -9.27 7.55
N PHE A 220 -8.39 -9.66 8.61
CA PHE A 220 -6.95 -9.42 8.72
C PHE A 220 -6.16 -10.18 7.63
N VAL A 221 -6.53 -11.43 7.32
CA VAL A 221 -5.90 -12.20 6.23
C VAL A 221 -6.11 -11.51 4.90
N ASN A 222 -7.33 -11.09 4.60
CA ASN A 222 -7.68 -10.47 3.32
C ASN A 222 -7.06 -9.08 3.13
N THR A 223 -6.85 -8.32 4.21
CA THR A 223 -6.33 -6.94 4.14
C THR A 223 -4.84 -6.82 4.36
N GLY A 224 -4.19 -7.84 4.95
CA GLY A 224 -2.77 -7.80 5.31
C GLY A 224 -1.98 -9.01 4.84
N MET A 225 -2.27 -10.18 5.38
CA MET A 225 -1.39 -11.35 5.18
C MET A 225 -1.19 -11.78 3.73
N LYS A 226 -2.20 -11.61 2.86
CA LYS A 226 -2.11 -12.00 1.44
C LYS A 226 -0.97 -11.32 0.69
N TRP A 227 -0.49 -10.19 1.18
CA TRP A 227 0.53 -9.37 0.52
C TRP A 227 1.96 -9.65 1.01
N PHE A 228 2.13 -10.32 2.13
CA PHE A 228 3.44 -10.45 2.80
C PHE A 228 4.54 -11.06 1.93
N VAL A 229 4.20 -12.02 1.06
CA VAL A 229 5.18 -12.64 0.15
C VAL A 229 5.67 -11.65 -0.91
N ASP A 230 4.78 -10.83 -1.43
CA ASP A 230 5.13 -9.84 -2.45
C ASP A 230 5.85 -8.64 -1.81
N GLU A 231 5.47 -8.25 -0.61
CA GLU A 231 6.18 -7.26 0.21
C GLU A 231 7.63 -7.68 0.49
N GLU A 232 7.88 -8.95 0.82
CA GLU A 232 9.23 -9.48 1.03
C GLU A 232 10.10 -9.38 -0.24
N LYS A 233 9.51 -9.66 -1.42
CA LYS A 233 10.22 -9.49 -2.70
C LYS A 233 10.58 -8.04 -2.97
N LEU A 234 9.65 -7.11 -2.69
CA LEU A 234 9.88 -5.69 -2.86
C LEU A 234 10.95 -5.16 -1.89
N PHE A 235 10.98 -5.64 -0.66
CA PHE A 235 12.05 -5.32 0.29
C PHE A 235 13.43 -5.76 -0.23
N LYS A 236 13.54 -6.99 -0.76
CA LYS A 236 14.79 -7.49 -1.35
C LYS A 236 15.23 -6.64 -2.54
N LYS A 237 14.28 -6.31 -3.43
CA LYS A 237 14.54 -5.44 -4.59
C LYS A 237 15.04 -4.06 -4.17
N ASN A 238 14.38 -3.42 -3.21
CA ASN A 238 14.78 -2.10 -2.71
C ASN A 238 16.17 -2.14 -2.06
N LYS A 239 16.50 -3.23 -1.34
CA LYS A 239 17.85 -3.41 -0.80
C LYS A 239 18.90 -3.47 -1.92
N GLU A 240 18.66 -4.27 -2.97
CA GLU A 240 19.57 -4.36 -4.12
C GLU A 240 19.76 -3.01 -4.83
N LEU A 241 18.72 -2.18 -4.88
CA LEU A 241 18.81 -0.84 -5.46
C LEU A 241 19.66 0.10 -4.60
N ILE A 242 19.56 0.02 -3.28
CA ILE A 242 20.40 0.78 -2.35
C ILE A 242 21.86 0.33 -2.49
N ASP A 243 22.13 -0.98 -2.49
CA ASP A 243 23.48 -1.54 -2.65
C ASP A 243 24.13 -1.03 -3.94
N LYS A 244 23.40 -1.07 -5.07
CA LYS A 244 23.86 -0.52 -6.35
C LYS A 244 24.09 1.00 -6.33
N ALA A 245 23.27 1.74 -5.57
CA ALA A 245 23.45 3.18 -5.46
C ALA A 245 24.70 3.53 -4.63
N ILE A 246 25.01 2.76 -3.58
CA ILE A 246 26.25 2.88 -2.79
C ILE A 246 27.46 2.60 -3.69
N GLU A 247 27.48 1.49 -4.44
CA GLU A 247 28.57 1.14 -5.37
C GLU A 247 28.82 2.24 -6.42
N ARG A 248 27.75 2.84 -6.97
CA ARG A 248 27.87 3.96 -7.93
C ARG A 248 28.48 5.20 -7.30
N LEU A 249 28.10 5.52 -6.06
CA LEU A 249 28.67 6.65 -5.33
C LEU A 249 30.16 6.42 -5.03
N GLU A 250 30.53 5.25 -4.56
CA GLU A 250 31.91 4.91 -4.24
C GLU A 250 32.83 4.88 -5.49
N SER A 251 32.30 4.45 -6.64
CA SER A 251 33.06 4.43 -7.90
C SER A 251 33.29 5.82 -8.49
N ASN A 252 32.44 6.81 -8.19
CA ASN A 252 32.51 8.16 -8.73
C ASN A 252 33.23 9.17 -7.80
N SER A 253 34.14 8.73 -6.97
CA SER A 253 34.77 9.46 -5.87
C SER A 253 35.46 10.77 -6.27
N SER A 254 34.73 11.86 -6.28
CA SER A 254 35.26 13.20 -5.99
C SER A 254 34.92 13.53 -4.53
N ALA A 255 35.94 13.60 -3.66
CA ALA A 255 35.79 13.82 -2.21
C ALA A 255 35.32 15.25 -1.91
N THR A 256 34.04 15.53 -2.23
CA THR A 256 33.37 16.79 -1.92
C THR A 256 32.49 16.63 -0.67
N GLU A 257 32.24 17.72 0.06
CA GLU A 257 31.34 17.72 1.23
C GLU A 257 29.94 17.18 0.87
N SER A 258 29.46 17.45 -0.33
CA SER A 258 28.20 16.93 -0.87
C SER A 258 28.22 15.40 -0.99
N TYR A 259 29.34 14.80 -1.41
CA TYR A 259 29.52 13.35 -1.48
C TYR A 259 29.37 12.68 -0.11
N TYR A 260 30.07 13.18 0.90
CA TYR A 260 29.98 12.62 2.25
C TYR A 260 28.58 12.73 2.86
N ARG A 261 27.87 13.82 2.57
CA ARG A 261 26.46 13.99 3.00
C ARG A 261 25.58 12.93 2.36
N THR A 262 25.64 12.76 1.06
CA THR A 262 24.85 11.77 0.30
C THR A 262 25.17 10.35 0.76
N LEU A 263 26.45 10.03 0.98
CA LEU A 263 26.86 8.72 1.48
C LEU A 263 26.28 8.43 2.87
N LYS A 264 26.26 9.42 3.75
CA LYS A 264 25.64 9.29 5.08
C LYS A 264 24.14 9.07 4.99
N GLU A 265 23.45 9.78 4.08
CA GLU A 265 21.99 9.66 3.88
C GLU A 265 21.64 8.25 3.35
N ILE A 266 22.39 7.71 2.40
CA ILE A 266 22.11 6.39 1.83
C ILE A 266 22.40 5.25 2.83
N HIS A 267 23.47 5.35 3.62
CA HIS A 267 23.72 4.36 4.67
C HIS A 267 22.66 4.41 5.78
N TYR A 268 22.20 5.60 6.13
CA TYR A 268 21.09 5.72 7.06
C TYR A 268 19.80 5.10 6.51
N LEU A 269 19.51 5.31 5.22
CA LEU A 269 18.39 4.68 4.52
C LEU A 269 18.53 3.14 4.52
N GLU A 270 19.71 2.62 4.25
CA GLU A 270 20.01 1.19 4.28
C GLU A 270 19.72 0.57 5.66
N ASP A 271 20.17 1.24 6.73
CA ASP A 271 19.95 0.77 8.10
C ASP A 271 18.45 0.78 8.47
N GLN A 272 17.73 1.83 8.09
CA GLN A 272 16.28 1.90 8.30
C GLN A 272 15.53 0.83 7.51
N LEU A 273 15.97 0.51 6.28
CA LEU A 273 15.40 -0.57 5.49
C LEU A 273 15.63 -1.94 6.16
N LYS A 274 16.82 -2.20 6.69
CA LYS A 274 17.13 -3.43 7.44
C LYS A 274 16.21 -3.59 8.67
N ILE A 275 15.95 -2.49 9.38
CA ILE A 275 15.02 -2.47 10.52
C ILE A 275 13.60 -2.82 10.07
N ALA A 276 13.13 -2.22 8.98
CA ALA A 276 11.80 -2.49 8.42
C ALA A 276 11.65 -3.96 7.98
N MET A 277 12.65 -4.50 7.29
CA MET A 277 12.69 -5.91 6.87
C MET A 277 12.63 -6.87 8.07
N ASN A 278 13.37 -6.59 9.13
CA ASN A 278 13.38 -7.43 10.32
C ASN A 278 12.02 -7.41 11.05
N LYS A 279 11.41 -6.22 11.20
CA LYS A 279 10.07 -6.08 11.78
C LYS A 279 9.00 -6.79 10.96
N HIS A 280 9.09 -6.69 9.63
CA HIS A 280 8.17 -7.37 8.73
C HIS A 280 8.32 -8.90 8.81
N ALA A 281 9.55 -9.41 8.82
CA ALA A 281 9.83 -10.83 8.97
C ALA A 281 9.38 -11.39 10.35
N GLU A 282 9.46 -10.59 11.42
CA GLU A 282 8.91 -10.92 12.74
C GLU A 282 7.37 -11.00 12.66
N LEU A 283 6.73 -10.01 12.04
CA LEU A 283 5.27 -9.99 11.86
C LEU A 283 4.80 -11.21 11.06
N LEU A 284 5.51 -11.61 10.01
CA LEU A 284 5.19 -12.80 9.21
C LEU A 284 5.21 -14.08 10.05
N ARG A 285 6.23 -14.25 10.89
CA ARG A 285 6.31 -15.39 11.83
C ARG A 285 5.16 -15.38 12.82
N ASP A 286 4.90 -14.23 13.42
CA ASP A 286 3.80 -14.04 14.36
C ASP A 286 2.43 -14.36 13.73
N CYS A 287 2.24 -14.03 12.45
CA CYS A 287 1.01 -14.36 11.71
C CYS A 287 0.88 -15.87 11.43
N THR A 288 1.98 -16.56 11.19
CA THR A 288 1.98 -18.03 11.06
C THR A 288 1.55 -18.69 12.39
N ASP A 289 2.05 -18.19 13.52
CA ASP A 289 1.65 -18.68 14.84
C ASP A 289 0.17 -18.36 15.14
N MET A 290 -0.30 -17.19 14.72
CA MET A 290 -1.72 -16.81 14.83
C MET A 290 -2.61 -17.78 14.03
N GLN A 291 -2.22 -18.13 12.81
CA GLN A 291 -2.96 -19.08 11.97
C GLN A 291 -3.09 -20.43 12.67
N ASN A 292 -2.00 -20.98 13.20
CA ASN A 292 -2.01 -22.25 13.92
C ASN A 292 -2.96 -22.21 15.13
N LYS A 293 -2.90 -21.14 15.93
CA LYS A 293 -3.78 -20.96 17.09
C LYS A 293 -5.26 -20.78 16.69
N THR A 294 -5.53 -20.13 15.57
CA THR A 294 -6.89 -19.98 15.02
C THR A 294 -7.45 -21.35 14.63
N ASP A 295 -6.65 -22.17 13.92
CA ASP A 295 -7.05 -23.52 13.52
C ASP A 295 -7.35 -24.41 14.73
N GLU A 296 -6.53 -24.33 15.79
CA GLU A 296 -6.76 -25.06 17.05
C GLU A 296 -8.04 -24.59 17.74
N ALA A 297 -8.28 -23.26 17.83
CA ALA A 297 -9.48 -22.71 18.43
C ALA A 297 -10.75 -23.15 17.69
N VAL A 298 -10.73 -23.13 16.35
CA VAL A 298 -11.83 -23.62 15.51
C VAL A 298 -12.09 -25.10 15.71
N LYS A 299 -11.04 -25.94 15.75
CA LYS A 299 -11.16 -27.38 16.04
C LYS A 299 -11.79 -27.62 17.41
N LYS A 300 -11.33 -26.90 18.45
CA LYS A 300 -11.85 -27.01 19.81
C LYS A 300 -13.33 -26.58 19.89
N ALA A 301 -13.70 -25.48 19.23
CA ALA A 301 -15.07 -25.01 19.16
C ALA A 301 -16.00 -26.01 18.45
N LYS A 302 -15.55 -26.62 17.33
CA LYS A 302 -16.31 -27.67 16.64
C LYS A 302 -16.49 -28.92 17.52
N LEU A 303 -15.45 -29.36 18.21
CA LEU A 303 -15.50 -30.52 19.12
C LEU A 303 -16.41 -30.26 20.32
N SER A 304 -16.42 -29.02 20.85
CA SER A 304 -17.33 -28.66 21.97
C SER A 304 -18.81 -28.70 21.57
N ARG A 305 -19.12 -28.34 20.30
CA ARG A 305 -20.49 -28.42 19.75
C ARG A 305 -20.96 -29.87 19.49
N LEU A 306 -20.01 -30.79 19.26
CA LEU A 306 -20.29 -32.20 19.06
C LEU A 306 -20.44 -32.97 20.38
N ARG A 307 -20.06 -32.39 21.51
CA ARG A 307 -20.34 -32.97 22.83
C ARG A 307 -21.83 -32.78 23.09
N PRO A 308 -22.61 -33.86 23.22
CA PRO A 308 -24.00 -33.70 23.61
C PRO A 308 -24.03 -32.97 24.97
N HIS A 309 -24.79 -31.90 25.03
CA HIS A 309 -25.19 -31.31 26.31
C HIS A 309 -26.02 -32.36 27.04
N MET A 310 -25.32 -33.27 27.79
CA MET A 310 -26.00 -34.12 28.73
C MET A 310 -26.46 -33.20 29.87
N ASP A 311 -27.73 -32.84 29.88
CA ASP A 311 -28.31 -32.24 31.04
C ASP A 311 -28.33 -33.28 32.17
N PHE A 312 -27.24 -33.22 32.95
CA PHE A 312 -26.98 -34.19 34.02
C PHE A 312 -28.13 -34.19 35.02
N THR A 313 -28.77 -33.05 35.23
CA THR A 313 -29.92 -32.87 36.17
C THR A 313 -31.18 -33.52 35.62
N ALA A 314 -31.50 -33.36 34.36
CA ALA A 314 -32.63 -33.97 33.69
C ALA A 314 -32.44 -35.50 33.59
N THR A 315 -31.23 -35.94 33.20
CA THR A 315 -30.86 -37.36 33.10
C THR A 315 -30.89 -38.04 34.46
N LEU A 316 -30.37 -37.41 35.52
CA LEU A 316 -30.45 -37.92 36.89
C LEU A 316 -31.89 -37.98 37.41
N SER A 317 -32.72 -36.98 37.12
CA SER A 317 -34.14 -36.99 37.52
C SER A 317 -34.96 -38.07 36.84
N ASP A 318 -34.70 -38.34 35.57
CA ASP A 318 -35.34 -39.42 34.83
C ASP A 318 -34.87 -40.79 35.33
N MET A 319 -33.60 -40.95 35.70
CA MET A 319 -33.04 -42.17 36.27
C MET A 319 -33.62 -42.51 37.66
N ILE A 320 -33.76 -41.50 38.52
CA ILE A 320 -34.42 -41.70 39.85
C ILE A 320 -35.88 -42.07 39.67
N ARG A 321 -36.50 -41.65 38.60
CA ARG A 321 -37.89 -41.93 38.28
C ARG A 321 -38.14 -43.32 37.73
N THR A 322 -37.15 -43.89 37.03
CA THR A 322 -37.27 -45.20 36.37
C THR A 322 -36.70 -46.38 37.17
N ASP A 323 -36.08 -46.08 38.34
CA ASP A 323 -35.49 -47.08 39.27
C ASP A 323 -34.52 -48.06 38.58
N ASP A 324 -33.80 -47.60 37.58
CA ASP A 324 -32.91 -48.43 36.77
C ASP A 324 -31.46 -48.36 37.29
N ALA A 325 -31.14 -49.38 38.12
CA ALA A 325 -29.81 -49.52 38.73
C ALA A 325 -28.64 -49.67 37.72
N SER A 326 -28.92 -50.12 36.49
CA SER A 326 -27.89 -50.32 35.45
C SER A 326 -27.38 -48.96 34.93
N LEU A 327 -28.23 -47.98 34.85
CA LEU A 327 -27.90 -46.64 34.41
C LEU A 327 -27.13 -45.85 35.48
N LEU A 328 -27.38 -46.09 36.77
CA LEU A 328 -26.59 -45.51 37.88
C LEU A 328 -25.12 -45.99 37.83
N ALA A 329 -24.89 -47.27 37.51
CA ALA A 329 -23.54 -47.80 37.30
C ALA A 329 -22.82 -47.17 36.11
N PHE A 330 -23.54 -46.84 35.03
CA PHE A 330 -22.98 -46.16 33.86
C PHE A 330 -22.54 -44.70 34.17
N ILE A 331 -23.35 -43.99 34.95
CA ILE A 331 -22.99 -42.59 35.34
C ILE A 331 -21.80 -42.57 36.30
N ILE A 332 -21.71 -43.50 37.22
CA ILE A 332 -20.56 -43.61 38.12
C ILE A 332 -19.32 -43.92 37.31
N ALA A 333 -19.40 -44.80 36.32
CA ALA A 333 -18.28 -45.12 35.41
C ALA A 333 -17.83 -43.93 34.57
N VAL A 334 -18.79 -43.14 34.02
CA VAL A 334 -18.47 -41.94 33.23
C VAL A 334 -17.91 -40.83 34.12
N SER A 335 -18.42 -40.65 35.32
CA SER A 335 -17.88 -39.66 36.27
C SER A 335 -16.49 -40.01 36.74
N TYR A 336 -16.21 -41.31 36.95
CA TYR A 336 -14.88 -41.80 37.33
C TYR A 336 -13.84 -41.65 36.20
N THR A 337 -14.24 -41.85 34.97
CA THR A 337 -13.37 -41.62 33.80
C THR A 337 -13.08 -40.10 33.58
N HIS A 338 -14.05 -39.24 33.86
CA HIS A 338 -13.87 -37.79 33.78
C HIS A 338 -12.95 -37.22 34.88
N LEU A 339 -13.08 -37.72 36.13
CA LEU A 339 -12.18 -37.34 37.22
C LEU A 339 -10.74 -37.83 36.98
N ARG A 340 -10.56 -39.02 36.43
CA ARG A 340 -9.23 -39.55 36.11
C ARG A 340 -8.54 -38.81 34.96
N ALA A 341 -9.30 -38.30 33.99
CA ALA A 341 -8.75 -37.48 32.90
C ALA A 341 -8.28 -36.11 33.38
N HIS A 342 -8.82 -35.59 34.48
CA HIS A 342 -8.36 -34.34 35.10
C HIS A 342 -7.12 -34.50 35.97
N GLU A 343 -6.88 -35.69 36.52
CA GLU A 343 -5.66 -35.98 37.35
C GLU A 343 -4.41 -36.32 36.53
N THR A 344 -4.59 -36.78 35.27
CA THR A 344 -3.45 -37.10 34.38
C THR A 344 -2.99 -35.95 33.48
N GLY A 345 -3.59 -34.80 33.61
CA GLY A 345 -3.30 -33.58 32.85
C GLY A 345 -2.49 -32.51 33.62
N ARG A 346 -1.71 -32.91 34.66
CA ARG A 346 -0.71 -32.05 35.31
C ARG A 346 0.68 -32.49 34.99
#